data_3590186e330acde852fae2b40ca4769d
#
_entry.id   3590186e330acde852fae2b40ca4769d
#
_cell.length_a   1.000
_cell.length_b   1.000
_cell.length_c   1.000
_cell.angle_alpha   90.00
_cell.angle_beta   90.00
_cell.angle_gamma   90.00
#
_symmetry.space_group_name_H-M   'P 1'
#
loop_
_entity.id
_entity.type
_entity.pdbx_description
1 polymer ?
#
loop_
_entity_poly.entity_id
_entity_poly.type
_entity_poly.pdbx_seq_one_letter_code
_entity_poly.pdbx_strand_id
1 'polypeptide(L)'
;MVRLNGWGTPRGERLVADAPMGHWETVTFIAGLRQTGIVAPMVIKGAMNGQAFLAYLEQCLAPTLKPGDVVVADNVSFHKVAGVEEALRAVGASLRYLPQYSPDLNPIESVFHPVKTRLRKAAERTIEGLHRCIRSYIRTLDPSECRRHFRNAGYDPL
;
A
#
# COMPACT_ATOMS: atom_id res chain seq x y z
N MET A 1 11.70 18.58 1.10
CA MET A 1 13.06 18.35 1.60
C MET A 1 13.14 16.90 2.07
N VAL A 2 13.74 16.02 1.26
CA VAL A 2 13.89 14.58 1.63
C VAL A 2 15.20 14.44 2.37
N ARG A 3 15.14 14.12 3.67
CA ARG A 3 16.33 13.71 4.42
C ARG A 3 16.65 12.26 4.06
N LEU A 4 17.75 12.03 3.36
CA LEU A 4 18.37 10.73 3.23
C LEU A 4 19.14 10.44 4.51
N ASN A 5 18.51 9.76 5.47
CA ASN A 5 19.21 9.27 6.65
C ASN A 5 20.03 8.03 6.27
N GLY A 6 21.35 8.13 6.37
CA GLY A 6 22.24 6.99 6.27
C GLY A 6 23.58 7.19 5.58
N TRP A 7 23.92 8.37 5.13
CA TRP A 7 25.25 8.69 4.61
C TRP A 7 25.78 9.90 5.37
N GLY A 8 26.63 9.65 6.36
CA GLY A 8 27.32 10.70 7.11
C GLY A 8 28.57 11.12 6.36
N THR A 9 28.67 12.39 5.98
CA THR A 9 29.95 13.02 5.67
C THR A 9 30.69 13.34 6.97
N PRO A 10 32.03 13.36 6.98
CA PRO A 10 32.79 13.89 8.11
C PRO A 10 32.29 15.27 8.53
N ARG A 11 32.41 15.57 9.80
CA ARG A 11 31.91 16.84 10.37
C ARG A 11 32.63 18.02 9.70
N GLY A 12 31.87 18.84 8.96
CA GLY A 12 32.42 20.02 8.26
C GLY A 12 32.38 19.94 6.74
N GLU A 13 32.07 18.80 6.15
CA GLU A 13 31.91 18.68 4.69
C GLU A 13 30.45 18.78 4.26
N ARG A 14 30.21 19.58 3.22
CA ARG A 14 28.87 19.71 2.61
C ARG A 14 28.61 18.51 1.70
N LEU A 15 27.61 17.72 2.02
CA LEU A 15 27.15 16.67 1.12
C LEU A 15 26.54 17.31 -0.13
N VAL A 16 27.23 17.20 -1.25
CA VAL A 16 26.72 17.57 -2.57
C VAL A 16 26.24 16.27 -3.23
N ALA A 17 24.94 16.07 -3.29
CA ALA A 17 24.35 15.00 -4.07
C ALA A 17 23.54 15.64 -5.19
N ASP A 18 23.75 15.20 -6.42
CA ASP A 18 22.91 15.58 -7.55
C ASP A 18 21.49 15.08 -7.30
N ALA A 19 20.62 16.01 -6.91
CA ALA A 19 19.19 15.73 -6.92
C ALA A 19 18.75 15.71 -8.40
N PRO A 20 18.23 14.59 -8.92
CA PRO A 20 17.76 14.56 -10.29
C PRO A 20 16.60 15.55 -10.43
N MET A 21 16.86 16.66 -11.10
CA MET A 21 15.88 17.64 -11.51
C MET A 21 15.04 17.03 -12.63
N GLY A 22 13.97 16.34 -12.26
CA GLY A 22 12.98 15.83 -13.20
C GLY A 22 11.59 16.05 -12.63
N HIS A 23 10.60 16.14 -13.50
CA HIS A 23 9.19 16.20 -13.10
C HIS A 23 8.87 14.95 -12.29
N TRP A 24 8.61 15.11 -11.00
CA TRP A 24 8.19 14.01 -10.11
C TRP A 24 6.76 13.65 -10.44
N GLU A 25 6.57 12.60 -11.22
CA GLU A 25 5.25 12.01 -11.39
C GLU A 25 4.86 11.31 -10.08
N THR A 26 3.74 11.70 -9.50
CA THR A 26 3.17 10.98 -8.36
C THR A 26 2.74 9.60 -8.84
N VAL A 27 3.15 8.58 -8.12
CA VAL A 27 2.73 7.20 -8.36
C VAL A 27 2.11 6.66 -7.09
N THR A 28 0.91 6.11 -7.19
CA THR A 28 0.22 5.48 -6.07
C THR A 28 0.25 3.96 -6.23
N PHE A 29 0.70 3.28 -5.17
CA PHE A 29 0.56 1.83 -5.04
C PHE A 29 -0.57 1.52 -4.06
N ILE A 30 -1.51 0.68 -4.49
CA ILE A 30 -2.63 0.20 -3.69
C ILE A 30 -2.71 -1.33 -3.76
N ALA A 31 -3.10 -1.96 -2.67
CA ALA A 31 -3.27 -3.41 -2.58
C ALA A 31 -4.15 -3.77 -1.38
N GLY A 32 -4.67 -4.98 -1.35
CA GLY A 32 -5.21 -5.61 -0.14
C GLY A 32 -4.21 -6.58 0.48
N LEU A 33 -4.25 -6.73 1.80
CA LEU A 33 -3.47 -7.74 2.53
C LEU A 33 -4.42 -8.77 3.13
N ARG A 34 -4.14 -10.05 2.86
CA ARG A 34 -4.75 -11.20 3.52
C ARG A 34 -3.70 -11.93 4.35
N GLN A 35 -4.13 -12.80 5.24
CA GLN A 35 -3.21 -13.69 5.99
C GLN A 35 -2.39 -14.61 5.07
N THR A 36 -2.85 -14.81 3.84
CA THR A 36 -2.20 -15.66 2.82
C THR A 36 -1.31 -14.91 1.86
N GLY A 37 -1.33 -13.59 1.87
CA GLY A 37 -0.53 -12.76 0.95
C GLY A 37 -1.22 -11.46 0.54
N ILE A 38 -0.59 -10.75 -0.38
CA ILE A 38 -1.13 -9.55 -1.01
C ILE A 38 -2.10 -9.94 -2.12
N VAL A 39 -3.24 -9.25 -2.18
CA VAL A 39 -4.26 -9.39 -3.22
C VAL A 39 -4.49 -8.05 -3.91
N ALA A 40 -4.93 -8.11 -5.17
CA ALA A 40 -5.29 -6.94 -5.97
C ALA A 40 -4.22 -5.82 -6.01
N PRO A 41 -2.91 -6.12 -6.17
CA PRO A 41 -1.90 -5.06 -6.24
C PRO A 41 -2.05 -4.25 -7.53
N MET A 42 -2.11 -2.93 -7.40
CA MET A 42 -2.20 -2.01 -8.54
C MET A 42 -1.30 -0.79 -8.33
N VAL A 43 -0.69 -0.33 -9.42
CA VAL A 43 0.09 0.91 -9.48
C VAL A 43 -0.58 1.83 -10.48
N ILE A 44 -0.85 3.05 -10.08
CA ILE A 44 -1.43 4.09 -10.94
C ILE A 44 -0.55 5.33 -10.99
N LYS A 45 -0.58 6.02 -12.13
CA LYS A 45 -0.05 7.38 -12.24
C LYS A 45 -1.01 8.35 -11.58
N GLY A 46 -0.47 9.26 -10.78
CA GLY A 46 -1.24 10.27 -10.08
C GLY A 46 -1.62 9.89 -8.65
N ALA A 47 -2.32 10.80 -8.01
CA ALA A 47 -2.86 10.61 -6.67
C ALA A 47 -4.17 9.80 -6.71
N MET A 48 -4.41 9.01 -5.67
CA MET A 48 -5.68 8.32 -5.48
C MET A 48 -6.80 9.34 -5.19
N ASN A 49 -7.92 9.16 -5.84
CA ASN A 49 -9.16 9.87 -5.55
C ASN A 49 -10.33 8.88 -5.42
N GLY A 50 -11.50 9.38 -5.04
CA GLY A 50 -12.65 8.53 -4.78
C GLY A 50 -13.12 7.69 -5.96
N GLN A 51 -13.11 8.24 -7.17
CA GLN A 51 -13.51 7.51 -8.37
C GLN A 51 -12.50 6.41 -8.73
N ALA A 52 -11.20 6.73 -8.66
CA ALA A 52 -10.13 5.76 -8.89
C ALA A 52 -10.17 4.64 -7.84
N PHE A 53 -10.48 4.98 -6.58
CA PHE A 53 -10.62 3.99 -5.52
C PHE A 53 -11.83 3.08 -5.75
N LEU A 54 -13.00 3.63 -6.13
CA LEU A 54 -14.19 2.85 -6.44
C LEU A 54 -13.92 1.90 -7.62
N ALA A 55 -13.31 2.40 -8.69
CA ALA A 55 -12.96 1.58 -9.85
C ALA A 55 -11.96 0.46 -9.47
N TYR A 56 -10.94 0.76 -8.66
CA TYR A 56 -10.02 -0.24 -8.13
C TYR A 56 -10.76 -1.30 -7.31
N LEU A 57 -11.67 -0.86 -6.45
CA LEU A 57 -12.43 -1.76 -5.60
C LEU A 57 -13.29 -2.71 -6.42
N GLU A 58 -14.04 -2.19 -7.39
CA GLU A 58 -14.94 -2.99 -8.24
C GLU A 58 -14.17 -3.95 -9.17
N GLN A 59 -13.10 -3.46 -9.82
CA GLN A 59 -12.40 -4.20 -10.86
C GLN A 59 -11.29 -5.10 -10.36
N CYS A 60 -10.65 -4.74 -9.23
CA CYS A 60 -9.46 -5.43 -8.75
C CYS A 60 -9.68 -6.12 -7.41
N LEU A 61 -10.24 -5.41 -6.41
CA LEU A 61 -10.34 -5.97 -5.06
C LEU A 61 -11.55 -6.89 -4.91
N ALA A 62 -12.75 -6.45 -5.30
CA ALA A 62 -13.98 -7.22 -5.14
C ALA A 62 -13.92 -8.63 -5.75
N PRO A 63 -13.31 -8.86 -6.93
CA PRO A 63 -13.15 -10.21 -7.48
C PRO A 63 -12.28 -11.16 -6.62
N THR A 64 -11.50 -10.62 -5.69
CA THR A 64 -10.65 -11.42 -4.78
C THR A 64 -11.34 -11.71 -3.44
N LEU A 65 -12.49 -11.09 -3.18
CA LEU A 65 -13.24 -11.23 -1.95
C LEU A 65 -14.19 -12.44 -2.00
N LYS A 66 -14.51 -12.92 -0.79
CA LYS A 66 -15.49 -14.00 -0.59
C LYS A 66 -16.62 -13.51 0.31
N PRO A 67 -17.82 -14.08 0.20
CA PRO A 67 -18.88 -13.81 1.15
C PRO A 67 -18.41 -14.02 2.60
N GLY A 68 -18.71 -13.03 3.44
CA GLY A 68 -18.25 -12.99 4.85
C GLY A 68 -16.93 -12.31 5.09
N ASP A 69 -16.18 -11.92 4.04
CA ASP A 69 -14.95 -11.12 4.21
C ASP A 69 -15.26 -9.77 4.84
N VAL A 70 -14.37 -9.31 5.72
CA VAL A 70 -14.40 -7.96 6.29
C VAL A 70 -13.20 -7.19 5.73
N VAL A 71 -13.48 -6.17 4.92
CA VAL A 71 -12.47 -5.24 4.43
C VAL A 71 -12.23 -4.17 5.48
N VAL A 72 -11.00 -4.05 5.95
CA VAL A 72 -10.58 -3.00 6.88
C VAL A 72 -9.82 -1.94 6.09
N ALA A 73 -10.24 -0.69 6.18
CA ALA A 73 -9.64 0.42 5.46
C ALA A 73 -9.36 1.61 6.38
N ASP A 74 -8.37 2.40 6.01
CA ASP A 74 -8.07 3.67 6.69
C ASP A 74 -9.26 4.63 6.57
N ASN A 75 -9.39 5.48 7.57
CA ASN A 75 -10.47 6.45 7.67
C ASN A 75 -10.20 7.73 6.83
N VAL A 76 -9.77 7.57 5.58
CA VAL A 76 -9.52 8.67 4.64
C VAL A 76 -10.73 8.94 3.76
N SER A 77 -10.88 10.18 3.30
CA SER A 77 -12.08 10.66 2.61
C SER A 77 -12.39 9.90 1.32
N PHE A 78 -11.37 9.52 0.55
CA PHE A 78 -11.58 8.82 -0.72
C PHE A 78 -12.04 7.36 -0.57
N HIS A 79 -11.91 6.75 0.63
CA HIS A 79 -12.49 5.44 0.92
C HIS A 79 -14.00 5.51 1.22
N LYS A 80 -14.54 6.71 1.45
CA LYS A 80 -15.92 6.94 1.90
C LYS A 80 -16.83 7.47 0.78
N VAL A 81 -16.43 7.34 -0.47
CA VAL A 81 -17.25 7.79 -1.58
C VAL A 81 -18.44 6.86 -1.77
N ALA A 82 -19.53 7.42 -2.32
CA ALA A 82 -20.72 6.65 -2.65
C ALA A 82 -20.35 5.48 -3.58
N GLY A 83 -21.01 4.32 -3.38
CA GLY A 83 -20.78 3.11 -4.16
C GLY A 83 -19.77 2.12 -3.52
N VAL A 84 -18.89 2.57 -2.63
CA VAL A 84 -17.88 1.67 -2.02
C VAL A 84 -18.52 0.57 -1.18
N GLU A 85 -19.47 0.92 -0.32
CA GLU A 85 -20.15 -0.07 0.53
C GLU A 85 -21.05 -0.99 -0.30
N GLU A 86 -21.73 -0.45 -1.31
CA GLU A 86 -22.57 -1.21 -2.23
C GLU A 86 -21.76 -2.23 -3.02
N ALA A 87 -20.61 -1.84 -3.55
CA ALA A 87 -19.72 -2.73 -4.29
C ALA A 87 -19.22 -3.89 -3.43
N LEU A 88 -18.87 -3.64 -2.17
CA LEU A 88 -18.48 -4.70 -1.24
C LEU A 88 -19.66 -5.60 -0.86
N ARG A 89 -20.82 -5.01 -0.59
CA ARG A 89 -22.03 -5.75 -0.25
C ARG A 89 -22.47 -6.67 -1.40
N ALA A 90 -22.29 -6.23 -2.65
CA ALA A 90 -22.63 -7.02 -3.83
C ALA A 90 -21.85 -8.35 -3.92
N VAL A 91 -20.65 -8.42 -3.34
CA VAL A 91 -19.85 -9.65 -3.26
C VAL A 91 -19.95 -10.35 -1.89
N GLY A 92 -20.88 -9.92 -1.04
CA GLY A 92 -21.10 -10.49 0.29
C GLY A 92 -20.04 -10.09 1.32
N ALA A 93 -19.23 -9.07 1.05
CA ALA A 93 -18.25 -8.54 1.98
C ALA A 93 -18.78 -7.31 2.74
N SER A 94 -18.13 -6.96 3.84
CA SER A 94 -18.46 -5.78 4.64
C SER A 94 -17.24 -4.87 4.78
N LEU A 95 -17.48 -3.60 5.08
CA LEU A 95 -16.43 -2.59 5.26
C LEU A 95 -16.38 -2.13 6.73
N ARG A 96 -15.17 -2.00 7.24
CA ARG A 96 -14.88 -1.40 8.54
C ARG A 96 -13.79 -0.36 8.38
N TYR A 97 -14.04 0.83 8.93
CA TYR A 97 -13.03 1.89 8.96
C TYR A 97 -12.25 1.84 10.26
N LEU A 98 -10.93 2.01 10.14
CA LEU A 98 -10.07 2.20 11.30
C LEU A 98 -10.35 3.56 11.96
N PRO A 99 -10.04 3.71 13.26
CA PRO A 99 -10.01 5.03 13.89
C PRO A 99 -9.09 5.97 13.11
N GLN A 100 -9.36 7.28 13.19
CA GLN A 100 -8.47 8.26 12.58
C GLN A 100 -7.08 8.19 13.23
N TYR A 101 -6.04 8.40 12.42
CA TYR A 101 -4.64 8.42 12.88
C TYR A 101 -4.16 7.12 13.55
N SER A 102 -4.67 5.96 13.14
CA SER A 102 -4.30 4.66 13.71
C SER A 102 -3.66 3.73 12.66
N PRO A 103 -2.52 4.11 12.05
CA PRO A 103 -1.84 3.26 11.07
C PRO A 103 -1.27 1.98 11.68
N ASP A 104 -1.03 1.96 12.97
CA ASP A 104 -0.60 0.81 13.76
C ASP A 104 -1.64 -0.32 13.78
N LEU A 105 -2.92 0.00 13.61
CA LEU A 105 -4.00 -0.95 13.48
C LEU A 105 -4.19 -1.45 12.03
N ASN A 106 -3.43 -0.93 11.07
CA ASN A 106 -3.51 -1.36 9.67
C ASN A 106 -2.33 -2.28 9.31
N PRO A 107 -2.52 -3.60 9.22
CA PRO A 107 -1.44 -4.56 8.95
C PRO A 107 -0.66 -4.27 7.66
N ILE A 108 -1.31 -3.71 6.63
CA ILE A 108 -0.71 -3.46 5.32
C ILE A 108 0.36 -2.35 5.38
N GLU A 109 0.29 -1.43 6.34
CA GLU A 109 1.29 -0.38 6.50
C GLU A 109 2.69 -0.96 6.80
N SER A 110 2.74 -2.03 7.59
CA SER A 110 3.99 -2.74 7.87
C SER A 110 4.57 -3.44 6.63
N VAL A 111 3.72 -3.84 5.68
CA VAL A 111 4.12 -4.38 4.37
C VAL A 111 4.55 -3.27 3.41
N PHE A 112 3.89 -2.12 3.43
CA PHE A 112 4.23 -0.99 2.56
C PHE A 112 5.59 -0.36 2.91
N HIS A 113 6.02 -0.41 4.16
CA HIS A 113 7.30 0.16 4.56
C HIS A 113 8.51 -0.50 3.83
N PRO A 114 8.67 -1.82 3.81
CA PRO A 114 9.69 -2.49 3.00
C PRO A 114 9.57 -2.23 1.50
N VAL A 115 8.34 -2.17 0.96
CA VAL A 115 8.11 -1.83 -0.46
C VAL A 115 8.68 -0.44 -0.77
N LYS A 116 8.30 0.58 0.01
CA LYS A 116 8.80 1.95 -0.15
C LYS A 116 10.33 2.01 -0.06
N THR A 117 10.93 1.26 0.86
CA THR A 117 12.39 1.20 1.01
C THR A 117 13.08 0.57 -0.21
N ARG A 118 12.53 -0.54 -0.72
CA ARG A 118 13.05 -1.20 -1.94
C ARG A 118 12.94 -0.31 -3.16
N LEU A 119 11.79 0.35 -3.35
CA LEU A 119 11.57 1.28 -4.46
C LEU A 119 12.56 2.45 -4.44
N ARG A 120 12.83 3.02 -3.26
CA ARG A 120 13.84 4.08 -3.10
C ARG A 120 15.25 3.60 -3.45
N LYS A 121 15.64 2.39 -3.01
CA LYS A 121 16.95 1.80 -3.30
C LYS A 121 17.12 1.46 -4.78
N ALA A 122 16.06 0.96 -5.41
CA ALA A 122 16.08 0.61 -6.83
C ALA A 122 16.16 1.83 -7.74
N ALA A 123 15.84 3.04 -7.23
CA ALA A 123 15.81 4.31 -7.98
C ALA A 123 15.07 4.19 -9.33
N GLU A 124 14.07 3.32 -9.38
CA GLU A 124 13.30 3.06 -10.60
C GLU A 124 12.50 4.30 -10.99
N ARG A 125 12.65 4.70 -12.25
CA ARG A 125 12.00 5.89 -12.82
C ARG A 125 10.86 5.55 -13.78
N THR A 126 10.71 4.27 -14.09
CA THR A 126 9.66 3.79 -15.00
C THR A 126 8.58 3.04 -14.25
N ILE A 127 7.34 3.10 -14.74
CA ILE A 127 6.23 2.36 -14.15
C ILE A 127 6.48 0.86 -14.25
N GLU A 128 7.04 0.39 -15.35
CA GLU A 128 7.41 -1.01 -15.56
C GLU A 128 8.44 -1.48 -14.53
N GLY A 129 9.44 -0.65 -14.22
CA GLY A 129 10.42 -0.91 -13.18
C GLY A 129 9.78 -0.99 -11.79
N LEU A 130 8.88 -0.05 -11.47
CA LEU A 130 8.11 -0.07 -10.23
C LEU A 130 7.25 -1.33 -10.11
N HIS A 131 6.52 -1.70 -11.16
CA HIS A 131 5.74 -2.93 -11.21
C HIS A 131 6.59 -4.18 -10.97
N ARG A 132 7.76 -4.26 -11.61
CA ARG A 132 8.71 -5.37 -11.46
C ARG A 132 9.22 -5.48 -10.04
N CYS A 133 9.61 -4.35 -9.44
CA CYS A 133 10.10 -4.30 -8.06
C CYS A 133 9.02 -4.72 -7.05
N ILE A 134 7.81 -4.20 -7.19
CA ILE A 134 6.66 -4.56 -6.34
C ILE A 134 6.30 -6.03 -6.51
N ARG A 135 6.21 -6.54 -7.73
CA ARG A 135 5.91 -7.95 -8.00
C ARG A 135 6.97 -8.88 -7.43
N SER A 136 8.24 -8.50 -7.54
CA SER A 136 9.34 -9.26 -6.93
C SER A 136 9.19 -9.34 -5.41
N TYR A 137 8.85 -8.22 -4.77
CA TYR A 137 8.62 -8.20 -3.32
C TYR A 137 7.41 -9.04 -2.89
N ILE A 138 6.29 -8.91 -3.60
CA ILE A 138 5.07 -9.68 -3.30
C ILE A 138 5.35 -11.19 -3.30
N ARG A 139 6.18 -11.66 -4.24
CA ARG A 139 6.56 -13.08 -4.33
C ARG A 139 7.43 -13.56 -3.17
N THR A 140 8.07 -12.67 -2.44
CA THR A 140 8.88 -13.02 -1.26
C THR A 140 8.09 -13.02 0.05
N LEU A 141 6.86 -12.52 0.04
CA LEU A 141 6.01 -12.51 1.22
C LEU A 141 5.48 -13.92 1.51
N ASP A 142 5.87 -14.42 2.67
CA ASP A 142 5.40 -15.69 3.19
C ASP A 142 4.08 -15.53 3.96
N PRO A 143 3.12 -16.47 3.87
CA PRO A 143 1.89 -16.42 4.66
C PRO A 143 2.11 -16.31 6.16
N SER A 144 3.19 -16.87 6.71
CA SER A 144 3.55 -16.72 8.12
C SER A 144 3.94 -15.28 8.47
N GLU A 145 4.60 -14.59 7.56
CA GLU A 145 4.93 -13.17 7.70
C GLU A 145 3.66 -12.31 7.64
N CYS A 146 2.76 -12.60 6.70
CA CYS A 146 1.47 -11.91 6.62
C CYS A 146 0.66 -12.07 7.92
N ARG A 147 0.54 -13.29 8.45
CA ARG A 147 -0.12 -13.54 9.75
C ARG A 147 0.52 -12.78 10.89
N ARG A 148 1.87 -12.65 10.90
CA ARG A 148 2.60 -11.85 11.89
C ARG A 148 2.22 -10.37 11.80
N HIS A 149 2.05 -9.80 10.61
CA HIS A 149 1.59 -8.42 10.44
C HIS A 149 0.20 -8.21 11.01
N PHE A 150 -0.73 -9.14 10.78
CA PHE A 150 -2.07 -9.09 11.39
C PHE A 150 -2.00 -9.14 12.91
N ARG A 151 -1.22 -10.06 13.48
CA ARG A 151 -1.05 -10.18 14.93
C ARG A 151 -0.46 -8.92 15.55
N ASN A 152 0.57 -8.34 14.91
CA ASN A 152 1.20 -7.10 15.39
C ASN A 152 0.26 -5.89 15.36
N ALA A 153 -0.73 -5.89 14.47
CA ALA A 153 -1.79 -4.89 14.40
C ALA A 153 -3.00 -5.19 15.31
N GLY A 154 -2.90 -6.21 16.17
CA GLY A 154 -3.94 -6.55 17.14
C GLY A 154 -5.04 -7.48 16.63
N TYR A 155 -4.88 -8.10 15.46
CA TYR A 155 -5.82 -9.09 14.95
C TYR A 155 -5.33 -10.50 15.30
N ASP A 156 -6.15 -11.25 16.02
CA ASP A 156 -5.88 -12.66 16.22
C ASP A 156 -6.15 -13.44 14.93
N PRO A 157 -5.20 -14.24 14.45
CA PRO A 157 -5.46 -15.10 13.31
C PRO A 157 -6.47 -16.19 13.75
N LEU A 158 -7.60 -16.21 13.07
CA LEU A 158 -8.55 -17.32 13.16
C LEU A 158 -7.94 -18.60 12.58
#